data_1ba483390a5a81802ead1cc2bb2435fc
#
_entry.id   1ba483390a5a81802ead1cc2bb2435fc
#
_cell.length_a   1.000
_cell.length_b   1.000
_cell.length_c   1.000
_cell.angle_alpha   90.00
_cell.angle_beta   90.00
_cell.angle_gamma   90.00
#
_symmetry.space_group_name_H-M   'P 1'
#
loop_
_entity.id
_entity.type
_entity.pdbx_description
1 polymer ?
#
loop_
_entity_poly.entity_id
_entity_poly.type
_entity_poly.pdbx_seq_one_letter_code
_entity_poly.pdbx_strand_id
1 'polypeptide(L)'
;MQNLILWRHADAEYHDGDDLTRLLTAKGHRQAQAMANWLSIHLPQRHTIWASEAARSQQTAAYLSKDYLITSALNPDIDAATLPALIADTPHHDTLIIVGHQPWLGEMCAFMLTGHWHNPAWSVKKSGFWWFQIKECDNHNRYVQLKAALTPAILKKLQG
;
A
#
# COMPACT_ATOMS: atom_id res chain seq x y z
N MET A 1 1.31 15.34 -5.19
CA MET A 1 0.59 14.09 -4.85
C MET A 1 -0.68 14.46 -4.09
N GLN A 2 -1.81 13.93 -4.54
CA GLN A 2 -3.12 14.19 -3.93
C GLN A 2 -3.68 12.96 -3.20
N ASN A 3 -3.32 11.77 -3.64
CA ASN A 3 -3.75 10.51 -3.03
C ASN A 3 -2.57 9.58 -2.81
N LEU A 4 -2.48 9.04 -1.61
CA LEU A 4 -1.54 7.97 -1.29
C LEU A 4 -2.31 6.77 -0.75
N ILE A 5 -2.17 5.64 -1.42
CA ILE A 5 -2.75 4.37 -0.98
C ILE A 5 -1.62 3.45 -0.53
N LEU A 6 -1.66 3.07 0.73
CA LEU A 6 -0.73 2.11 1.32
C LEU A 6 -1.43 0.76 1.41
N TRP A 7 -1.03 -0.16 0.55
CA TRP A 7 -1.68 -1.47 0.36
C TRP A 7 -0.73 -2.59 0.76
N ARG A 8 -1.11 -3.36 1.76
CA ARG A 8 -0.32 -4.50 2.18
C ARG A 8 -0.51 -5.66 1.20
N HIS A 9 0.59 -6.38 0.89
CA HIS A 9 0.50 -7.63 0.13
C HIS A 9 -0.50 -8.60 0.77
N ALA A 10 -1.12 -9.44 -0.06
CA ALA A 10 -2.09 -10.43 0.39
C ALA A 10 -1.40 -11.62 1.09
N ASP A 11 -2.21 -12.55 1.60
CA ASP A 11 -1.71 -13.73 2.31
C ASP A 11 -0.71 -14.52 1.44
N ALA A 12 0.44 -14.83 2.02
CA ALA A 12 1.53 -15.49 1.34
C ALA A 12 1.97 -16.77 2.06
N GLU A 13 2.47 -17.72 1.27
CA GLU A 13 3.05 -18.96 1.79
C GLU A 13 4.27 -18.67 2.66
N TYR A 14 4.50 -19.53 3.63
CA TYR A 14 5.72 -19.53 4.43
C TYR A 14 6.62 -20.68 3.96
N HIS A 15 7.92 -20.41 3.85
CA HIS A 15 8.96 -21.44 3.66
C HIS A 15 10.30 -20.94 4.20
N ASP A 16 11.25 -21.86 4.40
CA ASP A 16 12.56 -21.56 4.96
C ASP A 16 13.57 -20.97 3.95
N GLY A 17 13.17 -20.81 2.70
CA GLY A 17 14.01 -20.22 1.65
C GLY A 17 14.06 -18.70 1.69
N ASP A 18 14.41 -18.10 0.56
CA ASP A 18 14.45 -16.64 0.40
C ASP A 18 13.04 -16.04 0.59
N ASP A 19 12.93 -15.13 1.56
CA ASP A 19 11.67 -14.45 1.89
C ASP A 19 11.05 -13.75 0.68
N LEU A 20 11.85 -13.19 -0.22
CA LEU A 20 11.38 -12.47 -1.40
C LEU A 20 10.69 -13.40 -2.42
N THR A 21 10.92 -14.70 -2.35
CA THR A 21 10.32 -15.69 -3.27
C THR A 21 8.99 -16.25 -2.79
N ARG A 22 8.53 -15.90 -1.60
CA ARG A 22 7.25 -16.37 -1.05
C ARG A 22 6.09 -15.89 -1.94
N LEU A 23 5.30 -16.85 -2.44
CA LEU A 23 4.15 -16.61 -3.31
C LEU A 23 2.87 -16.42 -2.50
N LEU A 24 1.88 -15.81 -3.11
CA LEU A 24 0.54 -15.76 -2.54
C LEU A 24 -0.06 -17.16 -2.39
N THR A 25 -0.80 -17.36 -1.31
CA THR A 25 -1.68 -18.52 -1.16
C THR A 25 -2.93 -18.38 -2.04
N ALA A 26 -3.72 -19.46 -2.18
CA ALA A 26 -5.02 -19.37 -2.84
C ALA A 26 -5.93 -18.31 -2.18
N LYS A 27 -5.91 -18.24 -0.84
CA LYS A 27 -6.59 -17.18 -0.06
C LYS A 27 -6.05 -15.81 -0.43
N GLY A 28 -4.74 -15.66 -0.53
CA GLY A 28 -4.08 -14.40 -0.89
C GLY A 28 -4.48 -13.92 -2.27
N HIS A 29 -4.55 -14.80 -3.24
CA HIS A 29 -5.02 -14.46 -4.59
C HIS A 29 -6.47 -13.95 -4.57
N ARG A 30 -7.36 -14.58 -3.81
CA ARG A 30 -8.74 -14.10 -3.66
C ARG A 30 -8.81 -12.73 -2.97
N GLN A 31 -8.02 -12.53 -1.91
CA GLN A 31 -7.93 -11.25 -1.22
C GLN A 31 -7.45 -10.12 -2.15
N ALA A 32 -6.35 -10.35 -2.85
CA ALA A 32 -5.77 -9.37 -3.76
C ALA A 32 -6.74 -9.01 -4.89
N GLN A 33 -7.39 -10.00 -5.49
CA GLN A 33 -8.36 -9.75 -6.55
C GLN A 33 -9.55 -8.93 -6.08
N ALA A 34 -10.13 -9.26 -4.93
CA ALA A 34 -11.28 -8.55 -4.38
C ALA A 34 -10.94 -7.07 -4.08
N MET A 35 -9.79 -6.83 -3.45
CA MET A 35 -9.34 -5.48 -3.13
C MET A 35 -8.98 -4.69 -4.38
N ALA A 36 -8.30 -5.31 -5.35
CA ALA A 36 -7.97 -4.69 -6.63
C ALA A 36 -9.23 -4.32 -7.42
N ASN A 37 -10.25 -5.16 -7.44
CA ASN A 37 -11.53 -4.87 -8.11
C ASN A 37 -12.19 -3.62 -7.49
N TRP A 38 -12.20 -3.54 -6.16
CA TRP A 38 -12.74 -2.35 -5.49
C TRP A 38 -11.93 -1.10 -5.82
N LEU A 39 -10.61 -1.20 -5.73
CA LEU A 39 -9.71 -0.08 -6.04
C LEU A 39 -9.88 0.39 -7.49
N SER A 40 -9.99 -0.52 -8.45
CA SER A 40 -10.13 -0.19 -9.88
C SER A 40 -11.37 0.65 -10.18
N ILE A 41 -12.44 0.49 -9.39
CA ILE A 41 -13.68 1.22 -9.54
C ILE A 41 -13.59 2.64 -8.92
N HIS A 42 -12.83 2.78 -7.84
CA HIS A 42 -12.82 3.99 -7.02
C HIS A 42 -11.60 4.88 -7.21
N LEU A 43 -10.52 4.34 -7.77
CA LEU A 43 -9.29 5.10 -8.02
C LEU A 43 -9.45 6.04 -9.22
N PRO A 44 -8.76 7.21 -9.19
CA PRO A 44 -8.55 7.98 -10.41
C PRO A 44 -7.90 7.13 -11.50
N GLN A 45 -8.29 7.35 -12.76
CA GLN A 45 -7.77 6.59 -13.90
C GLN A 45 -6.23 6.70 -14.03
N ARG A 46 -5.68 7.90 -13.76
CA ARG A 46 -4.24 8.12 -13.77
C ARG A 46 -3.68 7.89 -12.37
N HIS A 47 -2.98 6.79 -12.23
CA HIS A 47 -2.29 6.44 -10.98
C HIS A 47 -1.00 5.70 -11.28
N THR A 48 -0.09 5.73 -10.32
CA THR A 48 1.17 5.00 -10.35
C THR A 48 1.16 3.92 -9.28
N ILE A 49 1.68 2.75 -9.59
CA ILE A 49 1.80 1.63 -8.64
C ILE A 49 3.27 1.31 -8.45
N TRP A 50 3.70 1.23 -7.20
CA TRP A 50 5.02 0.75 -6.81
C TRP A 50 4.87 -0.52 -5.97
N ALA A 51 5.72 -1.49 -6.22
CA ALA A 51 5.78 -2.74 -5.46
C ALA A 51 7.22 -3.05 -5.04
N SER A 52 7.37 -3.75 -3.93
CA SER A 52 8.66 -4.31 -3.54
C SER A 52 9.10 -5.42 -4.49
N GLU A 53 10.35 -5.85 -4.37
CA GLU A 53 10.86 -7.02 -5.10
C GLU A 53 10.24 -8.35 -4.65
N ALA A 54 9.58 -8.39 -3.49
CA ALA A 54 8.95 -9.60 -3.00
C ALA A 54 7.84 -10.08 -3.95
N ALA A 55 7.86 -11.35 -4.30
CA ALA A 55 6.88 -11.96 -5.20
C ALA A 55 5.44 -11.70 -4.76
N ARG A 56 5.15 -11.78 -3.45
CA ARG A 56 3.82 -11.51 -2.88
C ARG A 56 3.32 -10.09 -3.11
N SER A 57 4.22 -9.09 -3.10
CA SER A 57 3.87 -7.69 -3.40
C SER A 57 3.59 -7.50 -4.89
N GLN A 58 4.43 -8.06 -5.74
CA GLN A 58 4.25 -8.01 -7.19
C GLN A 58 2.97 -8.72 -7.63
N GLN A 59 2.70 -9.90 -7.10
CA GLN A 59 1.46 -10.64 -7.39
C GLN A 59 0.21 -9.87 -6.93
N THR A 60 0.27 -9.21 -5.77
CA THR A 60 -0.83 -8.37 -5.29
C THR A 60 -1.05 -7.18 -6.23
N ALA A 61 0.00 -6.44 -6.56
CA ALA A 61 -0.06 -5.29 -7.48
C ALA A 61 -0.62 -5.68 -8.85
N ALA A 62 -0.22 -6.83 -9.37
CA ALA A 62 -0.60 -7.33 -10.70
C ALA A 62 -2.10 -7.55 -10.88
N TYR A 63 -2.87 -7.71 -9.79
CA TYR A 63 -4.33 -7.76 -9.85
C TYR A 63 -4.95 -6.41 -10.18
N LEU A 64 -4.28 -5.31 -9.84
CA LEU A 64 -4.76 -3.96 -10.15
C LEU A 64 -4.28 -3.49 -11.53
N SER A 65 -3.01 -3.72 -11.85
CA SER A 65 -2.42 -3.42 -13.16
C SER A 65 -1.16 -4.25 -13.38
N LYS A 66 -0.84 -4.53 -14.63
CA LYS A 66 0.46 -5.13 -15.01
C LYS A 66 1.58 -4.08 -15.12
N ASP A 67 1.21 -2.81 -15.14
CA ASP A 67 2.15 -1.69 -15.19
C ASP A 67 2.41 -1.18 -13.77
N TYR A 68 3.48 -1.64 -13.17
CA TYR A 68 3.95 -1.20 -11.86
C TYR A 68 5.48 -1.18 -11.79
N LEU A 69 6.00 -0.23 -11.03
CA LEU A 69 7.44 -0.12 -10.76
C LEU A 69 7.83 -1.09 -9.64
N ILE A 70 8.88 -1.87 -9.87
CA ILE A 70 9.49 -2.75 -8.85
C ILE A 70 10.71 -2.04 -8.27
N THR A 71 10.79 -1.96 -6.94
CA THR A 71 11.93 -1.32 -6.27
C THR A 71 12.29 -1.99 -4.94
N SER A 72 13.59 -2.19 -4.72
CA SER A 72 14.12 -2.67 -3.45
C SER A 72 13.91 -1.68 -2.30
N ALA A 73 13.68 -0.40 -2.61
CA ALA A 73 13.37 0.62 -1.62
C ALA A 73 12.04 0.39 -0.87
N LEU A 74 11.25 -0.60 -1.29
CA LEU A 74 10.01 -1.03 -0.64
C LEU A 74 10.09 -2.46 -0.05
N ASN A 75 11.27 -3.05 0.02
CA ASN A 75 11.46 -4.39 0.55
C ASN A 75 11.07 -4.49 2.04
N PRO A 76 10.86 -5.72 2.56
CA PRO A 76 10.33 -5.89 3.92
C PRO A 76 11.08 -5.18 5.03
N ASP A 77 12.39 -5.05 4.91
CA ASP A 77 13.28 -4.59 6.00
C ASP A 77 13.66 -3.10 5.90
N ILE A 78 12.98 -2.32 5.09
CA ILE A 78 13.31 -0.89 4.98
C ILE A 78 12.93 -0.12 6.23
N ASP A 79 13.62 1.00 6.46
CA ASP A 79 13.20 2.02 7.41
C ASP A 79 12.09 2.87 6.79
N ALA A 80 10.92 2.94 7.42
CA ALA A 80 9.79 3.71 6.94
C ALA A 80 10.12 5.21 6.74
N ALA A 81 11.05 5.75 7.51
CA ALA A 81 11.48 7.14 7.40
C ALA A 81 12.14 7.49 6.06
N THR A 82 12.53 6.50 5.26
CA THR A 82 13.06 6.71 3.90
C THR A 82 11.97 6.98 2.86
N LEU A 83 10.72 6.65 3.16
CA LEU A 83 9.61 6.72 2.20
C LEU A 83 9.27 8.14 1.74
N PRO A 84 9.23 9.17 2.59
CA PRO A 84 8.93 10.52 2.13
C PRO A 84 9.91 11.03 1.07
N ALA A 85 11.21 10.78 1.26
CA ALA A 85 12.22 11.14 0.26
C ALA A 85 12.06 10.34 -1.04
N LEU A 86 11.83 9.03 -0.94
CA LEU A 86 11.58 8.18 -2.10
C LEU A 86 10.39 8.70 -2.93
N ILE A 87 9.30 9.08 -2.27
CA ILE A 87 8.10 9.62 -2.92
C ILE A 87 8.42 10.96 -3.59
N ALA A 88 9.17 11.84 -2.92
CA ALA A 88 9.53 13.14 -3.46
C ALA A 88 10.47 13.04 -4.68
N ASP A 89 11.39 12.09 -4.66
CA ASP A 89 12.47 11.98 -5.65
C ASP A 89 12.12 11.09 -6.85
N THR A 90 11.08 10.28 -6.76
CA THR A 90 10.69 9.34 -7.81
C THR A 90 9.44 9.83 -8.55
N PRO A 91 9.47 9.96 -9.88
CA PRO A 91 8.31 10.41 -10.65
C PRO A 91 7.09 9.50 -10.47
N HIS A 92 5.94 10.10 -10.25
CA HIS A 92 4.66 9.42 -10.15
C HIS A 92 3.49 10.36 -10.49
N HIS A 93 2.31 9.80 -10.75
CA HIS A 93 1.08 10.58 -10.87
C HIS A 93 0.61 11.13 -9.51
N ASP A 94 -0.39 12.01 -9.52
CA ASP A 94 -0.99 12.57 -8.30
C ASP A 94 -1.61 11.50 -7.38
N THR A 95 -1.94 10.34 -7.92
CA THR A 95 -2.37 9.16 -7.15
C THR A 95 -1.28 8.12 -7.20
N LEU A 96 -0.75 7.77 -6.02
CA LEU A 96 0.30 6.78 -5.84
C LEU A 96 -0.20 5.63 -4.96
N ILE A 97 -0.03 4.40 -5.45
CA ILE A 97 -0.30 3.18 -4.69
C ILE A 97 1.05 2.51 -4.39
N ILE A 98 1.30 2.25 -3.12
CA ILE A 98 2.47 1.52 -2.66
C ILE A 98 2.03 0.16 -2.11
N VAL A 99 2.50 -0.91 -2.73
CA VAL A 99 2.23 -2.28 -2.29
C VAL A 99 3.44 -2.81 -1.53
N GLY A 100 3.24 -3.08 -0.25
CA GLY A 100 4.38 -3.44 0.59
C GLY A 100 4.03 -4.21 1.86
N HIS A 101 4.75 -3.93 2.94
CA HIS A 101 4.92 -4.82 4.08
C HIS A 101 4.70 -4.10 5.41
N GLN A 102 4.26 -4.86 6.43
CA GLN A 102 4.43 -4.49 7.82
C GLN A 102 5.87 -4.81 8.27
N PRO A 103 6.44 -4.07 9.24
CA PRO A 103 5.80 -2.99 10.01
C PRO A 103 5.77 -1.60 9.35
N TRP A 104 6.56 -1.37 8.31
CA TRP A 104 6.76 -0.01 7.79
C TRP A 104 5.48 0.62 7.19
N LEU A 105 4.54 -0.18 6.66
CA LEU A 105 3.24 0.38 6.22
C LEU A 105 2.47 1.02 7.37
N GLY A 106 2.38 0.34 8.52
CA GLY A 106 1.71 0.88 9.69
C GLY A 106 2.42 2.12 10.26
N GLU A 107 3.76 2.12 10.24
CA GLU A 107 4.56 3.27 10.63
C GLU A 107 4.31 4.48 9.71
N MET A 108 4.24 4.24 8.41
CA MET A 108 3.92 5.30 7.44
C MET A 108 2.49 5.82 7.62
N CYS A 109 1.50 4.94 7.89
CA CYS A 109 0.14 5.35 8.21
C CYS A 109 0.11 6.28 9.43
N ALA A 110 0.83 5.93 10.50
CA ALA A 110 0.93 6.75 11.69
C ALA A 110 1.57 8.11 11.39
N PHE A 111 2.65 8.13 10.63
CA PHE A 111 3.31 9.37 10.21
C PHE A 111 2.37 10.26 9.39
N MET A 112 1.63 9.69 8.45
CA MET A 112 0.69 10.45 7.61
C MET A 112 -0.37 11.18 8.45
N LEU A 113 -0.89 10.55 9.50
CA LEU A 113 -1.97 11.12 10.31
C LEU A 113 -1.48 11.95 11.51
N THR A 114 -0.29 11.69 12.03
CA THR A 114 0.21 12.35 13.25
C THR A 114 1.40 13.29 13.01
N GLY A 115 2.08 13.13 11.88
CA GLY A 115 3.33 13.83 11.59
C GLY A 115 4.54 13.28 12.36
N HIS A 116 4.38 12.17 13.09
CA HIS A 116 5.43 11.58 13.91
C HIS A 116 5.65 10.11 13.56
N TRP A 117 6.92 9.67 13.62
CA TRP A 117 7.30 8.28 13.52
C TRP A 117 7.11 7.60 14.87
N HIS A 118 5.95 7.04 15.09
CA HIS A 118 5.68 6.25 16.28
C HIS A 118 6.04 4.78 16.02
N ASN A 119 6.34 4.06 17.09
CA ASN A 119 6.34 2.62 17.08
C ASN A 119 5.06 2.09 17.73
N PRO A 120 3.95 2.23 17.13
CA PRO A 120 2.68 1.77 17.66
C PRO A 120 2.32 0.43 17.05
N ALA A 121 1.33 -0.13 17.62
CA ALA A 121 0.68 -1.32 17.08
C ALA A 121 -0.23 -1.01 15.86
N TRP A 122 0.08 0.02 15.07
CA TRP A 122 -0.67 0.30 13.84
C TRP A 122 -0.35 -0.78 12.82
N SER A 123 -1.39 -1.48 12.38
CA SER A 123 -1.25 -2.64 11.53
C SER A 123 -2.23 -2.57 10.36
N VAL A 124 -1.66 -2.52 9.16
CA VAL A 124 -2.43 -2.75 7.94
C VAL A 124 -2.63 -4.26 7.79
N LYS A 125 -3.86 -4.72 7.67
CA LYS A 125 -4.17 -6.14 7.50
C LYS A 125 -3.72 -6.64 6.11
N LYS A 126 -3.43 -7.94 6.00
CA LYS A 126 -3.05 -8.55 4.71
C LYS A 126 -4.07 -8.21 3.63
N SER A 127 -3.60 -7.73 2.50
CA SER A 127 -4.37 -7.17 1.39
C SER A 127 -5.27 -5.98 1.75
N GLY A 128 -5.22 -5.49 2.98
CA GLY A 128 -5.88 -4.26 3.39
C GLY A 128 -5.14 -3.04 2.86
N PHE A 129 -5.83 -1.94 2.74
CA PHE A 129 -5.21 -0.66 2.38
C PHE A 129 -5.74 0.47 3.25
N TRP A 130 -4.90 1.52 3.34
CA TRP A 130 -5.28 2.83 3.88
C TRP A 130 -5.09 3.86 2.77
N TRP A 131 -6.11 4.64 2.52
CA TRP A 131 -6.14 5.68 1.48
C TRP A 131 -6.13 7.04 2.12
N PHE A 132 -5.04 7.77 1.92
CA PHE A 132 -4.88 9.14 2.39
C PHE A 132 -5.11 10.11 1.25
N GLN A 133 -5.85 11.16 1.53
CA GLN A 133 -5.99 12.31 0.65
C GLN A 133 -5.16 13.47 1.21
N ILE A 134 -4.33 14.06 0.37
CA ILE A 134 -3.46 15.17 0.73
C ILE A 134 -4.03 16.42 0.08
N LYS A 135 -4.37 17.41 0.88
CA LYS A 135 -4.91 18.69 0.44
C LYS A 135 -3.96 19.81 0.79
N GLU A 136 -3.86 20.77 -0.11
CA GLU A 136 -3.15 22.02 0.15
C GLU A 136 -4.18 23.07 0.58
N CYS A 137 -3.86 23.77 1.67
CA CYS A 137 -4.60 24.94 2.14
C CYS A 137 -3.94 26.21 1.62
N ASP A 138 -4.68 27.33 1.70
CA ASP A 138 -4.11 28.66 1.53
C ASP A 138 -2.91 28.79 2.48
N ASN A 139 -1.80 29.37 2.00
CA ASN A 139 -0.52 29.49 2.68
C ASN A 139 0.43 28.29 2.62
N HIS A 140 0.30 27.41 1.62
CA HIS A 140 1.19 26.24 1.40
C HIS A 140 1.19 25.20 2.54
N ASN A 141 0.26 25.27 3.46
CA ASN A 141 0.08 24.25 4.46
C ASN A 141 -0.61 23.02 3.83
N ARG A 142 -0.09 21.85 4.13
CA ARG A 142 -0.68 20.57 3.73
C ARG A 142 -1.35 19.91 4.92
N TYR A 143 -2.52 19.33 4.69
CA TYR A 143 -3.12 18.45 5.67
C TYR A 143 -3.53 17.12 5.02
N VAL A 144 -3.51 16.07 5.83
CA VAL A 144 -3.80 14.72 5.40
C VAL A 144 -5.13 14.28 6.00
N GLN A 145 -5.98 13.70 5.16
CA GLN A 145 -7.22 13.06 5.60
C GLN A 145 -7.17 11.57 5.29
N LEU A 146 -7.61 10.76 6.22
CA LEU A 146 -7.92 9.36 5.94
C LEU A 146 -9.24 9.30 5.15
N LYS A 147 -9.15 8.92 3.89
CA LYS A 147 -10.31 8.83 3.00
C LYS A 147 -11.02 7.49 3.13
N ALA A 148 -10.26 6.41 3.24
CA ALA A 148 -10.77 5.05 3.43
C ALA A 148 -9.72 4.16 4.05
N ALA A 149 -10.16 3.20 4.85
CA ALA A 149 -9.37 2.07 5.28
C ALA A 149 -10.26 0.83 5.12
N LEU A 150 -9.79 -0.15 4.35
CA LEU A 150 -10.57 -1.31 3.98
C LEU A 150 -9.75 -2.59 4.11
N THR A 151 -10.38 -3.64 4.56
CA THR A 151 -9.79 -4.98 4.65
C THR A 151 -10.61 -5.97 3.83
N PRO A 152 -10.01 -7.10 3.41
CA PRO A 152 -10.76 -8.14 2.70
C PRO A 152 -11.99 -8.63 3.47
N ALA A 153 -11.87 -8.78 4.80
CA ALA A 153 -12.97 -9.23 5.65
C ALA A 153 -14.15 -8.24 5.67
N ILE A 154 -13.86 -6.94 5.75
CA ILE A 154 -14.90 -5.90 5.72
C ILE A 154 -15.53 -5.81 4.34
N LEU A 155 -14.73 -5.84 3.27
CA LEU A 155 -15.23 -5.80 1.90
C LEU A 155 -16.19 -6.96 1.62
N LYS A 156 -15.84 -8.17 2.06
CA LYS A 156 -16.69 -9.35 1.92
C LYS A 156 -18.05 -9.16 2.61
N LYS A 157 -18.08 -8.55 3.79
CA LYS A 157 -19.34 -8.24 4.50
C LYS A 157 -20.18 -7.19 3.80
N LEU A 158 -19.55 -6.19 3.17
CA LEU A 158 -20.25 -5.14 2.44
C LEU A 158 -20.88 -5.65 1.15
N GLN A 159 -20.30 -6.66 0.52
CA GLN A 159 -20.74 -7.24 -0.76
C GLN A 159 -21.68 -8.45 -0.58
N GLY A 160 -21.69 -9.01 0.58
CA GLY A 160 -22.51 -10.16 0.95
C GLY A 160 -23.87 -9.81 1.40
#